data_18497f164792fde21802f3b1ccc990d3
#
_entry.id   18497f164792fde21802f3b1ccc990d3
#
_cell.length_a   1.000
_cell.length_b   1.000
_cell.length_c   1.000
_cell.angle_alpha   90.00
_cell.angle_beta   90.00
_cell.angle_gamma   90.00
#
_symmetry.space_group_name_H-M   'P 1'
#
loop_
_entity.id
_entity.type
_entity.pdbx_description
1 polymer ?
#
loop_
_entity_poly.entity_id
_entity_poly.type
_entity_poly.pdbx_seq_one_letter_code
_entity_poly.pdbx_strand_id
1 'polypeptide(L)'
;MVRLTRIYTRGGDNGETSLGDGRRVPKHSLRVEAFGTVDEANAAIGLARLQVDGEADQMLARIQNDLFDLGADLCTPEAGRRAAGALRIVAAQVARLETEIDAMNAALKPLDSFILPGGTEAAARLHLARTVTRRAERLVFALAEAEKVNPEAVKYLNRLSDHLFVLGRRLNDNGQKDVLWRPGATR
;
A
#
# COMPACT_ATOMS: atom_id res chain seq x y z
N MET A 1 -9.05 -13.57 18.94
CA MET A 1 -8.55 -14.48 17.87
C MET A 1 -9.67 -14.67 16.85
N VAL A 2 -9.44 -14.33 15.58
CA VAL A 2 -10.43 -14.54 14.51
C VAL A 2 -10.51 -16.03 14.21
N ARG A 3 -11.72 -16.60 14.19
CA ARG A 3 -11.95 -17.99 13.83
C ARG A 3 -12.76 -18.04 12.54
N LEU A 4 -12.13 -18.39 11.43
CA LEU A 4 -12.76 -18.52 10.13
C LEU A 4 -13.19 -19.98 9.92
N THR A 5 -14.40 -20.31 10.38
CA THR A 5 -14.95 -21.68 10.28
C THR A 5 -15.75 -21.88 8.99
N ARG A 6 -16.21 -20.82 8.37
CA ARG A 6 -16.97 -20.83 7.12
C ARG A 6 -16.54 -19.65 6.25
N ILE A 7 -16.12 -19.92 5.01
CA ILE A 7 -15.57 -18.89 4.11
C ILE A 7 -16.67 -18.08 3.44
N TYR A 8 -17.73 -18.72 2.93
CA TYR A 8 -18.87 -18.03 2.34
C TYR A 8 -20.06 -18.02 3.32
N THR A 9 -20.68 -16.86 3.48
CA THR A 9 -21.86 -16.65 4.33
C THR A 9 -23.09 -16.22 3.54
N ARG A 10 -22.93 -15.95 2.23
CA ARG A 10 -23.95 -15.42 1.30
C ARG A 10 -24.51 -14.06 1.69
N GLY A 11 -24.05 -13.46 2.80
CA GLY A 11 -24.52 -12.16 3.27
C GLY A 11 -24.18 -10.98 2.35
N GLY A 12 -23.31 -11.20 1.35
CA GLY A 12 -22.89 -10.17 0.39
C GLY A 12 -23.52 -10.31 -1.00
N ASP A 13 -24.37 -11.29 -1.25
CA ASP A 13 -24.89 -11.61 -2.58
C ASP A 13 -25.79 -10.51 -3.16
N ASN A 14 -26.40 -9.69 -2.29
CA ASN A 14 -27.22 -8.54 -2.67
C ASN A 14 -26.44 -7.24 -2.87
N GLY A 15 -25.11 -7.30 -3.05
CA GLY A 15 -24.27 -6.13 -3.34
C GLY A 15 -23.91 -5.27 -2.13
N GLU A 16 -24.13 -5.77 -0.91
CA GLU A 16 -23.74 -5.11 0.34
C GLU A 16 -22.63 -5.85 1.07
N THR A 17 -21.86 -5.11 1.88
CA THR A 17 -20.85 -5.64 2.82
C THR A 17 -20.97 -4.97 4.18
N SER A 18 -20.34 -5.55 5.20
CA SER A 18 -20.28 -4.96 6.55
C SER A 18 -18.96 -4.24 6.77
N LEU A 19 -19.03 -3.05 7.36
CA LEU A 19 -17.87 -2.36 7.91
C LEU A 19 -17.46 -2.94 9.27
N GLY A 20 -16.30 -2.54 9.78
CA GLY A 20 -15.77 -2.97 11.07
C GLY A 20 -16.66 -2.65 12.27
N ASP A 21 -17.50 -1.61 12.19
CA ASP A 21 -18.51 -1.25 13.19
C ASP A 21 -19.85 -2.00 13.05
N GLY A 22 -19.95 -2.87 12.05
CA GLY A 22 -21.14 -3.68 11.78
C GLY A 22 -22.17 -3.03 10.85
N ARG A 23 -21.98 -1.77 10.43
CA ARG A 23 -22.87 -1.13 9.45
C ARG A 23 -22.80 -1.84 8.11
N ARG A 24 -23.97 -1.95 7.45
CA ARG A 24 -24.07 -2.44 6.07
C ARG A 24 -23.91 -1.28 5.10
N VAL A 25 -23.09 -1.46 4.08
CA VAL A 25 -22.85 -0.47 3.01
C VAL A 25 -22.81 -1.16 1.66
N PRO A 26 -23.13 -0.45 0.56
CA PRO A 26 -22.94 -0.98 -0.80
C PRO A 26 -21.48 -1.34 -1.04
N LYS A 27 -21.23 -2.47 -1.71
CA LYS A 27 -19.86 -2.91 -2.07
C LYS A 27 -19.12 -1.92 -2.96
N HIS A 28 -19.84 -1.09 -3.71
CA HIS A 28 -19.30 -0.03 -4.57
C HIS A 28 -19.13 1.32 -3.85
N SER A 29 -19.29 1.39 -2.53
CA SER A 29 -19.06 2.63 -1.78
C SER A 29 -17.56 2.98 -1.77
N LEU A 30 -17.25 4.28 -1.78
CA LEU A 30 -15.87 4.78 -1.83
C LEU A 30 -15.00 4.21 -0.70
N ARG A 31 -15.55 4.01 0.49
CA ARG A 31 -14.82 3.40 1.61
C ARG A 31 -14.44 1.96 1.34
N VAL A 32 -15.33 1.17 0.76
CA VAL A 32 -15.06 -0.22 0.37
C VAL A 32 -14.02 -0.27 -0.75
N GLU A 33 -14.13 0.62 -1.73
CA GLU A 33 -13.16 0.73 -2.82
C GLU A 33 -11.77 1.13 -2.29
N ALA A 34 -11.69 2.07 -1.35
CA ALA A 34 -10.45 2.50 -0.74
C ALA A 34 -9.70 1.35 -0.04
N PHE A 35 -10.34 0.66 0.91
CA PHE A 35 -9.66 -0.44 1.59
C PHE A 35 -9.49 -1.69 0.70
N GLY A 36 -10.37 -1.91 -0.28
CA GLY A 36 -10.22 -2.97 -1.28
C GLY A 36 -8.98 -2.75 -2.16
N THR A 37 -8.70 -1.50 -2.54
CA THR A 37 -7.48 -1.16 -3.29
C THR A 37 -6.22 -1.24 -2.42
N VAL A 38 -6.32 -1.02 -1.11
CA VAL A 38 -5.22 -1.31 -0.17
C VAL A 38 -4.91 -2.82 -0.16
N ASP A 39 -5.92 -3.67 -0.19
CA ASP A 39 -5.74 -5.12 -0.28
C ASP A 39 -5.10 -5.54 -1.61
N GLU A 40 -5.47 -4.92 -2.74
CA GLU A 40 -4.79 -5.11 -4.03
C GLU A 40 -3.30 -4.73 -3.96
N ALA A 41 -2.96 -3.60 -3.32
CA ALA A 41 -1.58 -3.18 -3.11
C ALA A 41 -0.81 -4.22 -2.29
N ASN A 42 -1.43 -4.77 -1.26
CA ASN A 42 -0.86 -5.82 -0.42
C ASN A 42 -0.60 -7.10 -1.22
N ALA A 43 -1.55 -7.52 -2.06
CA ALA A 43 -1.39 -8.68 -2.94
C ALA A 43 -0.24 -8.47 -3.97
N ALA A 44 -0.13 -7.27 -4.55
CA ALA A 44 0.95 -6.92 -5.46
C ALA A 44 2.33 -6.96 -4.76
N ILE A 45 2.42 -6.52 -3.50
CA ILE A 45 3.63 -6.66 -2.68
C ILE A 45 3.93 -8.14 -2.42
N GLY A 46 2.92 -8.96 -2.16
CA GLY A 46 3.10 -10.41 -2.03
C GLY A 46 3.75 -11.05 -3.27
N LEU A 47 3.37 -10.61 -4.47
CA LEU A 47 4.01 -11.05 -5.71
C LEU A 47 5.48 -10.57 -5.81
N ALA A 48 5.79 -9.36 -5.35
CA ALA A 48 7.17 -8.86 -5.33
C ALA A 48 8.05 -9.68 -4.36
N ARG A 49 7.51 -10.09 -3.22
CA ARG A 49 8.20 -10.88 -2.19
C ARG A 49 8.69 -12.25 -2.69
N LEU A 50 8.06 -12.82 -3.72
CA LEU A 50 8.53 -14.07 -4.34
C LEU A 50 9.90 -13.94 -5.03
N GLN A 51 10.39 -12.72 -5.25
CA GLN A 51 11.61 -12.41 -5.99
C GLN A 51 12.68 -11.74 -5.14
N VAL A 52 12.48 -11.70 -3.82
CA VAL A 52 13.40 -11.05 -2.88
C VAL A 52 13.65 -11.96 -1.67
N ASP A 53 14.74 -11.72 -0.98
CA ASP A 53 15.12 -12.38 0.27
C ASP A 53 15.71 -11.39 1.28
N GLY A 54 16.18 -11.91 2.40
CA GLY A 54 16.91 -11.15 3.41
C GLY A 54 16.17 -9.93 3.93
N GLU A 55 16.87 -8.79 3.97
CA GLU A 55 16.34 -7.54 4.50
C GLU A 55 15.15 -7.00 3.70
N ALA A 56 15.19 -7.11 2.36
CA ALA A 56 14.11 -6.67 1.49
C ALA A 56 12.81 -7.43 1.75
N ASP A 57 12.88 -8.76 1.90
CA ASP A 57 11.71 -9.56 2.26
C ASP A 57 11.16 -9.19 3.64
N GLN A 58 12.04 -8.96 4.63
CA GLN A 58 11.64 -8.56 5.97
C GLN A 58 10.93 -7.19 5.99
N MET A 59 11.40 -6.20 5.21
CA MET A 59 10.74 -4.92 5.03
C MET A 59 9.34 -5.10 4.45
N LEU A 60 9.22 -5.84 3.34
CA LEU A 60 7.95 -6.09 2.68
C LEU A 60 6.99 -6.92 3.55
N ALA A 61 7.50 -7.85 4.37
CA ALA A 61 6.70 -8.60 5.34
C ALA A 61 6.05 -7.69 6.38
N ARG A 62 6.80 -6.72 6.92
CA ARG A 62 6.27 -5.72 7.86
C ARG A 62 5.22 -4.84 7.17
N ILE A 63 5.51 -4.37 5.94
CA ILE A 63 4.60 -3.56 5.15
C ILE A 63 3.28 -4.29 4.89
N GLN A 64 3.30 -5.58 4.57
CA GLN A 64 2.07 -6.35 4.38
C GLN A 64 1.21 -6.41 5.66
N ASN A 65 1.83 -6.55 6.84
CA ASN A 65 1.10 -6.47 8.11
C ASN A 65 0.51 -5.08 8.35
N ASP A 66 1.28 -4.01 8.08
CA ASP A 66 0.77 -2.64 8.18
C ASP A 66 -0.40 -2.38 7.22
N LEU A 67 -0.39 -2.95 6.02
CA LEU A 67 -1.49 -2.80 5.07
C LEU A 67 -2.76 -3.51 5.54
N PHE A 68 -2.64 -4.63 6.29
CA PHE A 68 -3.79 -5.22 6.98
C PHE A 68 -4.31 -4.32 8.09
N ASP A 69 -3.42 -3.71 8.87
CA ASP A 69 -3.78 -2.73 9.90
C ASP A 69 -4.46 -1.51 9.28
N LEU A 70 -3.94 -1.01 8.14
CA LEU A 70 -4.51 0.10 7.39
C LEU A 70 -5.90 -0.25 6.81
N GLY A 71 -6.07 -1.45 6.28
CA GLY A 71 -7.37 -1.95 5.85
C GLY A 71 -8.38 -2.01 7.00
N ALA A 72 -7.97 -2.46 8.18
CA ALA A 72 -8.81 -2.48 9.39
C ALA A 72 -9.14 -1.05 9.86
N ASP A 73 -8.18 -0.12 9.81
CA ASP A 73 -8.36 1.29 10.12
C ASP A 73 -9.45 1.91 9.22
N LEU A 74 -9.28 1.79 7.90
CA LEU A 74 -10.24 2.31 6.92
C LEU A 74 -11.61 1.62 7.01
N CYS A 75 -11.63 0.32 7.31
CA CYS A 75 -12.89 -0.44 7.47
C CYS A 75 -13.69 -0.01 8.70
N THR A 76 -13.07 0.68 9.68
CA THR A 76 -13.70 1.12 10.93
C THR A 76 -13.81 2.65 10.97
N PRO A 77 -14.97 3.26 10.56
CA PRO A 77 -15.14 4.70 10.57
C PRO A 77 -14.87 5.35 11.92
N GLU A 78 -14.22 6.53 11.91
CA GLU A 78 -13.85 7.24 13.15
C GLU A 78 -15.04 7.74 13.98
N ALA A 79 -16.19 7.97 13.35
CA ALA A 79 -17.44 8.33 14.00
C ALA A 79 -18.34 7.11 14.30
N GLY A 80 -17.85 5.88 14.10
CA GLY A 80 -18.63 4.65 14.25
C GLY A 80 -18.70 4.15 15.70
N ARG A 81 -19.61 3.21 15.96
CA ARG A 81 -19.82 2.59 17.30
C ARG A 81 -18.57 1.91 17.86
N ARG A 82 -17.62 1.51 17.01
CA ARG A 82 -16.37 0.83 17.39
C ARG A 82 -15.14 1.70 17.18
N ALA A 83 -15.29 3.02 17.08
CA ALA A 83 -14.16 3.94 16.91
C ALA A 83 -13.20 3.91 18.09
N ALA A 84 -13.74 3.84 19.32
CA ALA A 84 -12.93 3.70 20.54
C ALA A 84 -12.27 2.31 20.57
N GLY A 85 -10.93 2.27 20.65
CA GLY A 85 -10.14 1.05 20.68
C GLY A 85 -9.97 0.36 19.32
N ALA A 86 -10.40 0.99 18.21
CA ALA A 86 -10.12 0.49 16.88
C ALA A 86 -8.63 0.50 16.58
N LEU A 87 -8.17 -0.51 15.82
CA LEU A 87 -6.81 -0.54 15.30
C LEU A 87 -6.64 0.64 14.34
N ARG A 88 -5.55 1.40 14.52
CA ARG A 88 -5.24 2.59 13.72
C ARG A 88 -3.77 2.58 13.32
N ILE A 89 -3.49 3.07 12.12
CA ILE A 89 -2.12 3.40 11.74
C ILE A 89 -1.61 4.51 12.65
N VAL A 90 -0.35 4.41 13.08
CA VAL A 90 0.31 5.37 13.96
C VAL A 90 1.54 5.98 13.32
N ALA A 91 1.95 7.17 13.80
CA ALA A 91 3.10 7.90 13.27
C ALA A 91 4.40 7.09 13.25
N ALA A 92 4.58 6.15 14.17
CA ALA A 92 5.76 5.28 14.22
C ALA A 92 5.90 4.37 12.98
N GLN A 93 4.77 3.93 12.39
CA GLN A 93 4.80 3.13 11.15
C GLN A 93 5.23 4.00 9.95
N VAL A 94 4.80 5.26 9.90
CA VAL A 94 5.25 6.23 8.89
C VAL A 94 6.74 6.52 9.04
N ALA A 95 7.19 6.85 10.25
CA ALA A 95 8.60 7.16 10.56
C ALA A 95 9.54 5.98 10.23
N ARG A 96 9.08 4.74 10.41
CA ARG A 96 9.85 3.57 10.00
C ARG A 96 10.06 3.54 8.48
N LEU A 97 9.03 3.78 7.67
CA LEU A 97 9.18 3.86 6.21
C LEU A 97 10.18 4.94 5.81
N GLU A 98 10.12 6.11 6.43
CA GLU A 98 11.05 7.22 6.17
C GLU A 98 12.48 6.82 6.51
N THR A 99 12.71 6.18 7.65
CA THR A 99 14.03 5.68 8.04
C THR A 99 14.57 4.64 7.04
N GLU A 100 13.73 3.70 6.60
CA GLU A 100 14.11 2.68 5.62
C GLU A 100 14.40 3.32 4.24
N ILE A 101 13.63 4.32 3.83
CA ILE A 101 13.87 5.10 2.59
C ILE A 101 15.24 5.78 2.66
N ASP A 102 15.52 6.51 3.74
CA ASP A 102 16.78 7.26 3.90
C ASP A 102 17.98 6.33 3.87
N ALA A 103 17.90 5.20 4.59
CA ALA A 103 18.97 4.20 4.61
C ALA A 103 19.23 3.60 3.23
N MET A 104 18.18 3.25 2.47
CA MET A 104 18.34 2.73 1.12
C MET A 104 18.86 3.79 0.14
N ASN A 105 18.33 5.01 0.24
CA ASN A 105 18.67 6.09 -0.69
C ASN A 105 20.10 6.59 -0.52
N ALA A 106 20.70 6.45 0.66
CA ALA A 106 22.10 6.82 0.91
C ALA A 106 23.12 6.10 -0.01
N ALA A 107 22.77 4.90 -0.49
CA ALA A 107 23.60 4.12 -1.41
C ALA A 107 23.28 4.36 -2.91
N LEU A 108 22.24 5.15 -3.21
CA LEU A 108 21.78 5.39 -4.57
C LEU A 108 22.35 6.71 -5.13
N LYS A 109 22.72 6.68 -6.40
CA LYS A 109 23.07 7.93 -7.10
C LYS A 109 21.81 8.77 -7.37
N PRO A 110 21.91 10.10 -7.33
CA PRO A 110 20.82 10.99 -7.77
C PRO A 110 20.36 10.63 -9.19
N LEU A 111 19.08 10.83 -9.46
CA LEU A 111 18.50 10.66 -10.80
C LEU A 111 18.57 11.98 -11.56
N ASP A 112 18.94 11.91 -12.82
CA ASP A 112 18.90 13.00 -13.81
C ASP A 112 17.79 12.79 -14.85
N SER A 113 17.06 11.68 -14.77
CA SER A 113 15.92 11.33 -15.62
C SER A 113 14.88 10.55 -14.84
N PHE A 114 13.64 10.48 -15.36
CA PHE A 114 12.68 9.49 -14.88
C PHE A 114 13.10 8.09 -15.29
N ILE A 115 12.67 7.09 -14.51
CA ILE A 115 12.86 5.68 -14.83
C ILE A 115 11.55 5.04 -15.27
N LEU A 116 11.66 4.16 -16.25
CA LEU A 116 10.55 3.31 -16.69
C LEU A 116 10.37 2.14 -15.72
N PRO A 117 9.12 1.69 -15.48
CA PRO A 117 8.89 0.48 -14.69
C PRO A 117 9.55 -0.74 -15.34
N GLY A 118 10.62 -1.27 -14.73
CA GLY A 118 11.38 -2.36 -15.33
C GLY A 118 12.70 -2.62 -14.59
N GLY A 119 13.63 -3.28 -15.27
CA GLY A 119 14.90 -3.75 -14.73
C GLY A 119 14.82 -5.21 -14.29
N THR A 120 15.17 -5.52 -13.05
CA THR A 120 15.02 -6.87 -12.50
C THR A 120 13.52 -7.22 -12.31
N GLU A 121 13.21 -8.52 -12.22
CA GLU A 121 11.83 -8.95 -11.98
C GLU A 121 11.28 -8.40 -10.65
N ALA A 122 12.10 -8.39 -9.60
CA ALA A 122 11.75 -7.79 -8.32
C ALA A 122 11.39 -6.30 -8.47
N ALA A 123 12.23 -5.52 -9.16
CA ALA A 123 11.99 -4.09 -9.38
C ALA A 123 10.72 -3.85 -10.20
N ALA A 124 10.50 -4.61 -11.28
CA ALA A 124 9.28 -4.49 -12.10
C ALA A 124 8.01 -4.75 -11.28
N ARG A 125 8.00 -5.77 -10.42
CA ARG A 125 6.89 -6.08 -9.52
C ARG A 125 6.67 -5.00 -8.46
N LEU A 126 7.75 -4.42 -7.91
CA LEU A 126 7.66 -3.29 -6.98
C LEU A 126 7.10 -2.04 -7.65
N HIS A 127 7.44 -1.78 -8.91
CA HIS A 127 6.82 -0.69 -9.65
C HIS A 127 5.31 -0.90 -9.86
N LEU A 128 4.85 -2.14 -10.11
CA LEU A 128 3.43 -2.46 -10.13
C LEU A 128 2.79 -2.18 -8.76
N ALA A 129 3.34 -2.74 -7.68
CA ALA A 129 2.85 -2.51 -6.32
C ALA A 129 2.79 -1.00 -5.98
N ARG A 130 3.83 -0.23 -6.36
CA ARG A 130 3.86 1.23 -6.21
C ARG A 130 2.69 1.92 -6.92
N THR A 131 2.38 1.55 -8.15
CA THR A 131 1.28 2.19 -8.89
C THR A 131 -0.08 1.85 -8.31
N VAL A 132 -0.28 0.63 -7.80
CA VAL A 132 -1.50 0.24 -7.08
C VAL A 132 -1.60 1.00 -5.74
N THR A 133 -0.50 1.11 -4.99
CA THR A 133 -0.42 1.91 -3.75
C THR A 133 -0.83 3.37 -4.01
N ARG A 134 -0.36 3.98 -5.10
CA ARG A 134 -0.75 5.34 -5.51
C ARG A 134 -2.23 5.44 -5.90
N ARG A 135 -2.83 4.38 -6.43
CA ARG A 135 -4.29 4.32 -6.64
C ARG A 135 -5.02 4.28 -5.30
N ALA A 136 -4.59 3.43 -4.37
CA ALA A 136 -5.13 3.37 -3.01
C ALA A 136 -5.03 4.74 -2.31
N GLU A 137 -3.88 5.40 -2.38
CA GLU A 137 -3.66 6.75 -1.83
C GLU A 137 -4.71 7.74 -2.35
N ARG A 138 -4.92 7.81 -3.68
CA ARG A 138 -5.93 8.72 -4.26
C ARG A 138 -7.34 8.43 -3.78
N LEU A 139 -7.71 7.16 -3.62
CA LEU A 139 -9.04 6.78 -3.12
C LEU A 139 -9.21 7.11 -1.65
N VAL A 140 -8.14 6.96 -0.84
CA VAL A 140 -8.17 7.34 0.58
C VAL A 140 -8.23 8.86 0.73
N PHE A 141 -7.57 9.63 -0.14
CA PHE A 141 -7.74 11.10 -0.19
C PHE A 141 -9.18 11.49 -0.54
N ALA A 142 -9.77 10.90 -1.58
CA ALA A 142 -11.18 11.15 -1.93
C ALA A 142 -12.13 10.77 -0.77
N LEU A 143 -11.85 9.68 -0.07
CA LEU A 143 -12.61 9.31 1.12
C LEU A 143 -12.44 10.35 2.25
N ALA A 144 -11.24 10.90 2.44
CA ALA A 144 -10.95 11.90 3.48
C ALA A 144 -11.63 13.24 3.22
N GLU A 145 -11.99 13.55 1.97
CA GLU A 145 -12.83 14.71 1.62
C GLU A 145 -14.30 14.51 2.01
N ALA A 146 -14.78 13.27 1.98
CA ALA A 146 -16.18 12.92 2.26
C ALA A 146 -16.42 12.51 3.72
N GLU A 147 -15.44 11.91 4.36
CA GLU A 147 -15.57 11.34 5.71
C GLU A 147 -14.28 11.58 6.51
N LYS A 148 -14.38 11.54 7.84
CA LYS A 148 -13.20 11.58 8.70
C LYS A 148 -12.38 10.29 8.55
N VAL A 149 -11.10 10.45 8.19
CA VAL A 149 -10.10 9.38 8.03
C VAL A 149 -8.88 9.71 8.89
N ASN A 150 -8.25 8.69 9.44
CA ASN A 150 -6.99 8.84 10.15
C ASN A 150 -5.90 9.46 9.23
N PRO A 151 -5.34 10.63 9.56
CA PRO A 151 -4.33 11.27 8.73
C PRO A 151 -3.04 10.45 8.59
N GLU A 152 -2.71 9.60 9.56
CA GLU A 152 -1.54 8.73 9.47
C GLU A 152 -1.71 7.62 8.42
N ALA A 153 -2.95 7.17 8.15
CA ALA A 153 -3.25 6.23 7.06
C ALA A 153 -2.93 6.84 5.69
N VAL A 154 -3.27 8.12 5.49
CA VAL A 154 -2.97 8.87 4.26
C VAL A 154 -1.46 9.04 4.08
N LYS A 155 -0.77 9.49 5.14
CA LYS A 155 0.70 9.65 5.13
C LYS A 155 1.42 8.34 4.85
N TYR A 156 0.94 7.24 5.45
CA TYR A 156 1.52 5.92 5.25
C TYR A 156 1.51 5.50 3.78
N LEU A 157 0.37 5.62 3.09
CA LEU A 157 0.28 5.27 1.66
C LEU A 157 1.18 6.13 0.78
N ASN A 158 1.27 7.44 1.06
CA ASN A 158 2.17 8.34 0.36
C ASN A 158 3.63 7.88 0.53
N ARG A 159 4.08 7.68 1.76
CA ARG A 159 5.44 7.22 2.09
C ARG A 159 5.74 5.81 1.57
N LEU A 160 4.72 4.91 1.58
CA LEU A 160 4.87 3.58 1.01
C LEU A 160 5.17 3.62 -0.49
N SER A 161 4.54 4.53 -1.23
CA SER A 161 4.83 4.67 -2.66
C SER A 161 6.29 5.04 -2.91
N ASP A 162 6.87 5.90 -2.07
CA ASP A 162 8.29 6.29 -2.16
C ASP A 162 9.22 5.15 -1.74
N HIS A 163 8.86 4.42 -0.68
CA HIS A 163 9.59 3.25 -0.23
C HIS A 163 9.72 2.18 -1.32
N LEU A 164 8.60 1.85 -1.98
CA LEU A 164 8.58 0.87 -3.07
C LEU A 164 9.41 1.32 -4.28
N PHE A 165 9.45 2.63 -4.55
CA PHE A 165 10.28 3.22 -5.59
C PHE A 165 11.77 3.05 -5.27
N VAL A 166 12.19 3.44 -4.08
CA VAL A 166 13.59 3.39 -3.66
C VAL A 166 14.07 1.94 -3.53
N LEU A 167 13.23 1.05 -2.98
CA LEU A 167 13.54 -0.38 -2.91
C LEU A 167 13.67 -1.00 -4.31
N GLY A 168 12.83 -0.61 -5.27
CA GLY A 168 12.93 -1.04 -6.65
C GLY A 168 14.29 -0.67 -7.27
N ARG A 169 14.76 0.56 -7.05
CA ARG A 169 16.09 1.00 -7.50
C ARG A 169 17.24 0.24 -6.82
N ARG A 170 17.11 0.00 -5.50
CA ARG A 170 18.11 -0.81 -4.77
C ARG A 170 18.23 -2.21 -5.37
N LEU A 171 17.10 -2.85 -5.69
CA LEU A 171 17.05 -4.17 -6.31
C LEU A 171 17.40 -4.18 -7.81
N ASN A 172 17.53 -3.02 -8.42
CA ASN A 172 18.11 -2.80 -9.73
C ASN A 172 19.65 -2.57 -9.65
N ASP A 173 20.33 -3.31 -8.80
CA ASP A 173 21.76 -3.20 -8.59
C ASP A 173 22.19 -1.78 -8.21
N ASN A 174 21.55 -1.24 -7.16
CA ASN A 174 21.70 0.14 -6.73
C ASN A 174 21.55 1.17 -7.87
N GLY A 175 20.54 0.95 -8.72
CA GLY A 175 20.18 1.84 -9.81
C GLY A 175 20.97 1.60 -11.12
N GLN A 176 21.94 0.68 -11.16
CA GLN A 176 22.71 0.42 -12.39
C GLN A 176 21.85 -0.23 -13.49
N LYS A 177 20.80 -0.96 -13.10
CA LYS A 177 19.83 -1.59 -14.01
C LYS A 177 18.55 -0.78 -14.18
N ASP A 178 18.51 0.47 -13.70
CA ASP A 178 17.38 1.36 -13.93
C ASP A 178 17.22 1.65 -15.42
N VAL A 179 16.01 1.50 -15.93
CA VAL A 179 15.67 1.78 -17.34
C VAL A 179 15.30 3.26 -17.45
N LEU A 180 16.21 4.07 -17.93
CA LEU A 180 16.01 5.52 -18.04
C LEU A 180 15.02 5.88 -19.15
N TRP A 181 14.09 6.78 -18.85
CA TRP A 181 13.20 7.35 -19.84
C TRP A 181 13.96 8.31 -20.78
N ARG A 182 13.73 8.16 -22.07
CA ARG A 182 14.26 9.03 -23.12
C ARG A 182 13.11 9.77 -23.78
N PRO A 183 12.89 11.07 -23.46
CA PRO A 183 11.79 11.83 -24.06
C PRO A 183 11.86 11.81 -25.59
N GLY A 184 10.74 11.44 -26.23
CA GLY A 184 10.62 11.49 -27.69
C GLY A 184 11.45 10.46 -28.46
N ALA A 185 12.02 9.44 -27.83
CA ALA A 185 12.89 8.45 -28.47
C ALA A 185 12.25 7.67 -29.64
N THR A 186 10.92 7.70 -29.73
CA THR A 186 10.14 6.98 -30.78
C THR A 186 9.39 7.92 -31.71
N ARG A 187 9.68 9.20 -31.69
CA ARG A 187 9.08 10.22 -32.57
C ARG A 187 9.90 10.39 -33.86
#